data_56e029b99610350c7b3d2c283bdea4b8
#
_entry.id   56e029b99610350c7b3d2c283bdea4b8
#
_cell.length_a   1.000
_cell.length_b   1.000
_cell.length_c   1.000
_cell.angle_alpha   90.00
_cell.angle_beta   90.00
_cell.angle_gamma   90.00
#
_symmetry.space_group_name_H-M   'P 1'
#
loop_
_entity.id
_entity.type
_entity.pdbx_description
1 polymer ?
#
loop_
_entity_poly.entity_id
_entity_poly.type
_entity_poly.pdbx_seq_one_letter_code
_entity_poly.pdbx_strand_id
1 'polypeptide(L)'
;MSSSLLDSATGVPTSMPVPQARGPLSATLVSILRSSADPRELTAAADAYEVARSTDLTYDILRDDDAQLTLTLLYELHLQGIENVSDAWEWNLDLLAARSRLETHFEAAIVELVGKVPSSGDVVADLWAMTAPSAGPGLASFMAKDATIDQFAEVLIHRSLNQLREADVHTLGISRLSGAVKAALVEVQSDEYGGGSAERMHSRLFADTMRAVGLSDRYGHYIDAVPAVTLASLNALSLFGFHRRHLGALVGHLCAVETTSALPSKRYSAGLRRLGFGSDATLFYDEHVEADSVHEQIAVRELAGGLASSQPHRTDDILFGAATCLAFDDLLGDHLTSSWEKGETSLRE
;
A
#
# COMPACT_ATOMS: atom_id res chain seq x y z
N MET A 1 -44.10 -17.65 10.34
CA MET A 1 -43.34 -18.18 9.19
C MET A 1 -42.52 -17.02 8.63
N SER A 2 -41.36 -16.82 9.11
CA SER A 2 -40.33 -15.96 8.47
C SER A 2 -39.03 -16.13 9.25
N SER A 3 -38.31 -17.12 8.87
CA SER A 3 -36.93 -17.34 9.42
C SER A 3 -36.29 -18.33 8.44
N SER A 4 -35.56 -17.84 7.46
CA SER A 4 -34.57 -18.60 6.71
C SER A 4 -34.02 -17.88 5.47
N LEU A 5 -33.60 -16.62 5.59
CA LEU A 5 -32.89 -15.92 4.50
C LEU A 5 -31.57 -15.26 4.96
N LEU A 6 -31.03 -15.69 6.10
CA LEU A 6 -29.75 -15.15 6.61
C LEU A 6 -28.65 -16.20 6.80
N ASP A 7 -28.76 -17.36 6.15
CA ASP A 7 -27.78 -18.43 6.34
C ASP A 7 -27.25 -18.94 5.00
N SER A 8 -26.42 -18.17 4.33
CA SER A 8 -25.43 -18.64 3.34
C SER A 8 -24.41 -17.56 2.95
N ALA A 9 -24.08 -16.65 3.83
CA ALA A 9 -22.82 -15.92 3.71
C ALA A 9 -21.73 -16.80 4.34
N THR A 10 -21.20 -17.76 3.59
CA THR A 10 -19.86 -18.30 3.85
C THR A 10 -18.90 -17.15 3.60
N GLY A 11 -18.77 -16.28 4.58
CA GLY A 11 -17.88 -15.13 4.51
C GLY A 11 -16.46 -15.62 4.30
N VAL A 12 -15.88 -15.27 3.15
CA VAL A 12 -14.45 -15.35 2.96
C VAL A 12 -13.83 -14.52 4.11
N PRO A 13 -12.86 -15.07 4.89
CA PRO A 13 -12.23 -14.29 5.93
C PRO A 13 -11.67 -13.00 5.35
N THR A 14 -12.02 -11.85 5.93
CA THR A 14 -11.51 -10.55 5.52
C THR A 14 -10.19 -10.22 6.18
N SER A 15 -9.87 -10.88 7.30
CA SER A 15 -8.62 -10.70 8.05
C SER A 15 -7.43 -11.44 7.41
N MET A 16 -6.23 -10.89 7.61
CA MET A 16 -4.98 -11.46 7.12
C MET A 16 -4.67 -12.79 7.83
N PRO A 17 -4.25 -13.85 7.13
CA PRO A 17 -3.72 -15.05 7.79
C PRO A 17 -2.46 -14.71 8.59
N VAL A 18 -2.20 -15.43 9.68
CA VAL A 18 -0.95 -15.28 10.44
C VAL A 18 0.21 -15.80 9.59
N PRO A 19 1.17 -14.95 9.19
CA PRO A 19 2.28 -15.35 8.33
C PRO A 19 3.34 -16.19 9.06
N GLN A 20 4.27 -16.73 8.26
CA GLN A 20 5.50 -17.29 8.77
C GLN A 20 6.46 -16.17 9.22
N ALA A 21 7.14 -16.40 10.34
CA ALA A 21 8.15 -15.47 10.83
C ALA A 21 9.35 -15.41 9.86
N ARG A 22 9.95 -14.23 9.72
CA ARG A 22 11.08 -13.97 8.80
C ARG A 22 12.39 -13.70 9.55
N GLY A 23 12.31 -13.58 10.88
CA GLY A 23 13.44 -13.35 11.76
C GLY A 23 13.00 -13.18 13.21
N PRO A 24 13.90 -12.73 14.10
CA PRO A 24 13.62 -12.65 15.54
C PRO A 24 12.47 -11.72 15.92
N LEU A 25 12.30 -10.57 15.22
CA LEU A 25 11.22 -9.61 15.51
C LEU A 25 9.86 -10.21 15.20
N SER A 26 9.68 -10.67 13.97
CA SER A 26 8.40 -11.24 13.54
C SER A 26 8.09 -12.56 14.25
N ALA A 27 9.11 -13.37 14.60
CA ALA A 27 8.92 -14.57 15.41
C ALA A 27 8.39 -14.24 16.80
N THR A 28 8.95 -13.23 17.46
CA THR A 28 8.49 -12.76 18.77
C THR A 28 7.05 -12.24 18.67
N LEU A 29 6.74 -11.39 17.70
CA LEU A 29 5.39 -10.86 17.52
C LEU A 29 4.37 -11.97 17.24
N VAL A 30 4.66 -12.86 16.31
CA VAL A 30 3.77 -14.00 15.99
C VAL A 30 3.53 -14.90 17.21
N SER A 31 4.56 -15.12 18.02
CA SER A 31 4.42 -15.87 19.28
C SER A 31 3.48 -15.16 20.27
N ILE A 32 3.63 -13.85 20.46
CA ILE A 32 2.74 -13.03 21.30
C ILE A 32 1.30 -13.12 20.82
N LEU A 33 1.07 -12.89 19.52
CA LEU A 33 -0.26 -12.87 18.94
C LEU A 33 -0.99 -14.22 19.02
N ARG A 34 -0.24 -15.34 18.95
CA ARG A 34 -0.79 -16.71 18.99
C ARG A 34 -0.98 -17.29 20.38
N SER A 35 -0.10 -16.94 21.34
CA SER A 35 0.01 -17.67 22.61
C SER A 35 -0.20 -16.84 23.85
N SER A 36 -0.47 -15.54 23.75
CA SER A 36 -0.51 -14.62 24.89
C SER A 36 0.83 -14.57 25.67
N ALA A 37 1.97 -14.73 24.97
CA ALA A 37 3.29 -14.45 25.53
C ALA A 37 3.36 -12.98 25.99
N ASP A 38 4.36 -12.64 26.80
CA ASP A 38 4.49 -11.30 27.35
C ASP A 38 4.79 -10.28 26.22
N PRO A 39 3.91 -9.28 25.96
CA PRO A 39 4.13 -8.32 24.88
C PRO A 39 5.39 -7.46 25.06
N ARG A 40 5.95 -7.37 26.27
CA ARG A 40 7.22 -6.69 26.53
C ARG A 40 8.42 -7.36 25.86
N GLU A 41 8.30 -8.63 25.50
CA GLU A 41 9.34 -9.34 24.76
C GLU A 41 9.58 -8.73 23.39
N LEU A 42 8.53 -8.16 22.74
CA LEU A 42 8.70 -7.48 21.45
C LEU A 42 9.52 -6.18 21.59
N THR A 43 9.31 -5.43 22.67
CA THR A 43 10.11 -4.23 22.94
C THR A 43 11.58 -4.60 23.16
N ALA A 44 11.85 -5.66 23.92
CA ALA A 44 13.22 -6.15 24.13
C ALA A 44 13.85 -6.66 22.82
N ALA A 45 13.08 -7.34 21.97
CA ALA A 45 13.54 -7.77 20.65
C ALA A 45 13.84 -6.59 19.73
N ALA A 46 13.01 -5.53 19.76
CA ALA A 46 13.25 -4.29 19.00
C ALA A 46 14.52 -3.57 19.49
N ASP A 47 14.77 -3.50 20.79
CA ASP A 47 16.00 -2.95 21.35
C ASP A 47 17.25 -3.73 20.90
N ALA A 48 17.18 -5.06 20.96
CA ALA A 48 18.28 -5.91 20.50
C ALA A 48 18.52 -5.79 18.99
N TYR A 49 17.46 -5.67 18.22
CA TYR A 49 17.51 -5.42 16.78
C TYR A 49 18.19 -4.10 16.46
N GLU A 50 17.81 -3.01 17.14
CA GLU A 50 18.40 -1.70 16.99
C GLU A 50 19.92 -1.69 17.28
N VAL A 51 20.33 -2.33 18.38
CA VAL A 51 21.73 -2.48 18.74
C VAL A 51 22.50 -3.27 17.69
N ALA A 52 21.96 -4.37 17.19
CA ALA A 52 22.62 -5.20 16.17
C ALA A 52 22.80 -4.44 14.84
N ARG A 53 21.88 -3.55 14.49
CA ARG A 53 21.90 -2.80 13.23
C ARG A 53 22.70 -1.49 13.31
N SER A 54 22.84 -0.91 14.48
CA SER A 54 23.59 0.35 14.67
C SER A 54 25.07 0.26 14.26
N THR A 55 25.63 -0.93 14.17
CA THR A 55 27.03 -1.18 13.76
C THR A 55 27.17 -1.62 12.30
N ASP A 56 26.07 -1.88 11.60
CA ASP A 56 26.08 -2.32 10.20
C ASP A 56 25.78 -1.12 9.28
N LEU A 57 26.80 -0.54 8.69
CA LEU A 57 26.69 0.60 7.77
C LEU A 57 26.03 0.24 6.41
N THR A 58 25.83 -1.03 6.13
CA THR A 58 25.19 -1.50 4.89
C THR A 58 23.71 -1.88 5.10
N TYR A 59 23.25 -1.77 6.36
CA TYR A 59 21.90 -2.15 6.71
C TYR A 59 20.85 -1.20 6.11
N ASP A 60 19.87 -1.79 5.44
CA ASP A 60 18.73 -1.09 4.85
C ASP A 60 17.42 -1.68 5.38
N ILE A 61 16.73 -0.97 6.27
CA ILE A 61 15.45 -1.39 6.84
C ILE A 61 14.37 -1.57 5.76
N LEU A 62 14.44 -0.85 4.62
CA LEU A 62 13.47 -0.96 3.53
C LEU A 62 13.54 -2.33 2.85
N ARG A 63 14.65 -3.05 3.00
CA ARG A 63 14.91 -4.36 2.44
C ARG A 63 15.01 -5.47 3.50
N ASP A 64 14.76 -5.15 4.76
CA ASP A 64 14.76 -6.11 5.87
C ASP A 64 13.40 -6.78 6.00
N ASP A 65 13.33 -8.04 5.61
CA ASP A 65 12.10 -8.84 5.62
C ASP A 65 11.48 -9.00 7.02
N ASP A 66 12.30 -9.06 8.06
CA ASP A 66 11.83 -9.25 9.44
C ASP A 66 11.19 -7.96 9.99
N ALA A 67 11.87 -6.83 9.80
CA ALA A 67 11.37 -5.52 10.23
C ALA A 67 10.10 -5.14 9.47
N GLN A 68 10.09 -5.33 8.14
CA GLN A 68 8.95 -4.96 7.31
C GLN A 68 7.72 -5.82 7.61
N LEU A 69 7.89 -7.13 7.79
CA LEU A 69 6.77 -7.99 8.20
C LEU A 69 6.26 -7.60 9.58
N THR A 70 7.14 -7.31 10.52
CA THR A 70 6.75 -6.91 11.89
C THR A 70 5.93 -5.61 11.86
N LEU A 71 6.35 -4.59 11.10
CA LEU A 71 5.58 -3.36 10.92
C LEU A 71 4.22 -3.63 10.27
N THR A 72 4.19 -4.46 9.21
CA THR A 72 2.94 -4.82 8.54
C THR A 72 1.94 -5.43 9.53
N LEU A 73 2.37 -6.40 10.35
CA LEU A 73 1.49 -7.04 11.33
C LEU A 73 1.01 -6.05 12.40
N LEU A 74 1.89 -5.16 12.88
CA LEU A 74 1.52 -4.14 13.87
C LEU A 74 0.54 -3.11 13.32
N TYR A 75 0.58 -2.80 12.02
CA TYR A 75 -0.43 -1.96 11.38
C TYR A 75 -1.73 -2.72 11.13
N GLU A 76 -1.64 -4.00 10.75
CA GLU A 76 -2.80 -4.81 10.43
C GLU A 76 -3.74 -5.03 11.63
N LEU A 77 -3.20 -5.02 12.86
CA LEU A 77 -4.01 -5.01 14.09
C LEU A 77 -5.03 -3.87 14.17
N HIS A 78 -4.80 -2.77 13.43
CA HIS A 78 -5.67 -1.59 13.40
C HIS A 78 -6.50 -1.47 12.11
N LEU A 79 -6.44 -2.46 11.24
CA LEU A 79 -7.14 -2.48 9.95
C LEU A 79 -8.16 -3.62 9.93
N GLN A 80 -7.97 -4.63 9.08
CA GLN A 80 -8.88 -5.77 9.00
C GLN A 80 -8.57 -6.87 10.04
N GLY A 81 -7.49 -6.71 10.79
CA GLY A 81 -7.05 -7.66 11.81
C GLY A 81 -6.38 -8.91 11.23
N ILE A 82 -6.02 -9.81 12.14
CA ILE A 82 -5.27 -11.02 11.82
C ILE A 82 -6.09 -12.24 12.29
N GLU A 83 -6.17 -13.29 11.48
CA GLU A 83 -6.98 -14.47 11.76
C GLU A 83 -6.59 -15.16 13.07
N ASN A 84 -7.61 -15.45 13.88
CA ASN A 84 -7.46 -16.08 15.19
C ASN A 84 -6.59 -15.27 16.19
N VAL A 85 -6.41 -13.99 15.94
CA VAL A 85 -5.76 -13.03 16.85
C VAL A 85 -6.84 -12.18 17.52
N SER A 86 -6.71 -11.94 18.82
CA SER A 86 -7.68 -11.13 19.57
C SER A 86 -7.57 -9.66 19.23
N ASP A 87 -8.71 -8.99 18.97
CA ASP A 87 -8.80 -7.53 18.77
C ASP A 87 -8.29 -6.73 19.99
N ALA A 88 -8.17 -7.35 21.15
CA ALA A 88 -7.60 -6.70 22.34
C ALA A 88 -6.13 -6.28 22.17
N TRP A 89 -5.43 -6.83 21.18
CA TRP A 89 -4.06 -6.43 20.85
C TRP A 89 -3.96 -5.06 20.15
N GLU A 90 -5.04 -4.58 19.52
CA GLU A 90 -5.05 -3.33 18.76
C GLU A 90 -4.44 -2.14 19.53
N TRP A 91 -4.81 -2.00 20.81
CA TRP A 91 -4.38 -0.86 21.65
C TRP A 91 -3.41 -1.31 22.77
N ASN A 92 -2.70 -2.43 22.59
CA ASN A 92 -1.72 -2.86 23.57
C ASN A 92 -0.51 -1.91 23.59
N LEU A 93 -0.20 -1.35 24.76
CA LEU A 93 0.82 -0.30 24.90
C LEU A 93 2.23 -0.77 24.60
N ASP A 94 2.56 -2.03 24.90
CA ASP A 94 3.89 -2.58 24.63
C ASP A 94 4.09 -2.81 23.12
N LEU A 95 3.05 -3.26 22.40
CA LEU A 95 3.08 -3.39 20.93
C LEU A 95 3.16 -2.02 20.26
N LEU A 96 2.44 -1.01 20.76
CA LEU A 96 2.52 0.36 20.28
C LEU A 96 3.92 0.97 20.52
N ALA A 97 4.55 0.68 21.67
CA ALA A 97 5.90 1.13 21.96
C ALA A 97 6.93 0.51 20.99
N ALA A 98 6.84 -0.81 20.75
CA ALA A 98 7.70 -1.50 19.79
C ALA A 98 7.51 -0.95 18.37
N ARG A 99 6.26 -0.74 17.93
CA ARG A 99 5.95 -0.12 16.64
C ARG A 99 6.60 1.25 16.51
N SER A 100 6.46 2.12 17.49
CA SER A 100 7.03 3.48 17.46
C SER A 100 8.55 3.49 17.31
N ARG A 101 9.27 2.51 17.86
CA ARG A 101 10.73 2.36 17.68
C ARG A 101 11.06 2.00 16.24
N LEU A 102 10.42 0.98 15.69
CA LEU A 102 10.63 0.55 14.31
C LEU A 102 10.26 1.67 13.32
N GLU A 103 9.16 2.38 13.56
CA GLU A 103 8.72 3.53 12.77
C GLU A 103 9.78 4.64 12.74
N THR A 104 10.50 4.88 13.84
CA THR A 104 11.56 5.92 13.88
C THR A 104 12.67 5.63 12.87
N HIS A 105 13.14 4.39 12.78
CA HIS A 105 14.17 3.99 11.82
C HIS A 105 13.61 3.93 10.39
N PHE A 106 12.38 3.44 10.24
CA PHE A 106 11.73 3.34 8.95
C PHE A 106 11.46 4.72 8.34
N GLU A 107 10.96 5.67 9.12
CA GLU A 107 10.75 7.06 8.68
C GLU A 107 12.06 7.72 8.27
N ALA A 108 13.14 7.51 9.03
CA ALA A 108 14.47 8.03 8.67
C ALA A 108 14.97 7.46 7.33
N ALA A 109 14.76 6.17 7.10
CA ALA A 109 15.11 5.51 5.82
C ALA A 109 14.27 6.03 4.65
N ILE A 110 12.98 6.32 4.85
CA ILE A 110 12.14 6.96 3.81
C ILE A 110 12.67 8.36 3.49
N VAL A 111 13.02 9.15 4.51
CA VAL A 111 13.60 10.49 4.30
C VAL A 111 14.92 10.41 3.53
N GLU A 112 15.75 9.42 3.81
CA GLU A 112 17.01 9.20 3.07
C GLU A 112 16.74 8.79 1.61
N LEU A 113 15.80 7.85 1.38
CA LEU A 113 15.40 7.39 0.05
C LEU A 113 14.89 8.54 -0.83
N VAL A 114 13.98 9.34 -0.29
CA VAL A 114 13.33 10.44 -1.01
C VAL A 114 14.29 11.64 -1.18
N GLY A 115 15.13 11.87 -0.18
CA GLY A 115 16.03 13.02 -0.16
C GLY A 115 15.27 14.35 -0.10
N LYS A 116 15.90 15.40 -0.63
CA LYS A 116 15.30 16.74 -0.66
C LYS A 116 14.34 16.87 -1.84
N VAL A 117 13.07 17.08 -1.56
CA VAL A 117 12.06 17.37 -2.59
C VAL A 117 12.10 18.88 -2.90
N PRO A 118 12.33 19.28 -4.16
CA PRO A 118 12.24 20.68 -4.57
C PRO A 118 10.80 21.21 -4.46
N SER A 119 10.65 22.46 -4.04
CA SER A 119 9.36 23.15 -4.06
C SER A 119 9.51 24.53 -4.69
N SER A 120 8.61 24.86 -5.61
CA SER A 120 8.48 26.20 -6.21
C SER A 120 7.65 27.13 -5.35
N GLY A 121 6.93 26.61 -4.37
CA GLY A 121 5.91 27.30 -3.58
C GLY A 121 4.50 27.15 -4.15
N ASP A 122 4.33 26.55 -5.31
CA ASP A 122 3.04 26.16 -5.91
C ASP A 122 2.92 24.63 -5.88
N VAL A 123 2.28 24.09 -4.85
CA VAL A 123 2.13 22.65 -4.65
C VAL A 123 1.43 21.96 -5.83
N VAL A 124 0.49 22.63 -6.48
CA VAL A 124 -0.25 22.08 -7.64
C VAL A 124 0.70 21.93 -8.84
N ALA A 125 1.48 22.98 -9.13
CA ALA A 125 2.48 22.94 -10.21
C ALA A 125 3.58 21.89 -9.92
N ASP A 126 4.05 21.83 -8.67
CA ASP A 126 5.10 20.90 -8.24
C ASP A 126 4.62 19.43 -8.36
N LEU A 127 3.39 19.11 -7.94
CA LEU A 127 2.79 17.77 -8.08
C LEU A 127 2.67 17.36 -9.55
N TRP A 128 2.13 18.24 -10.42
CA TRP A 128 2.06 17.94 -11.85
C TRP A 128 3.42 17.72 -12.51
N ALA A 129 4.43 18.49 -12.08
CA ALA A 129 5.78 18.32 -12.59
C ALA A 129 6.41 16.99 -12.12
N MET A 130 6.16 16.60 -10.86
CA MET A 130 6.70 15.38 -10.27
C MET A 130 6.07 14.11 -10.86
N THR A 131 4.77 14.14 -11.16
CA THR A 131 4.01 12.99 -11.66
C THR A 131 3.92 12.94 -13.18
N ALA A 132 4.59 13.87 -13.88
CA ALA A 132 4.63 13.89 -15.35
C ALA A 132 5.20 12.55 -15.89
N PRO A 133 4.61 11.99 -16.95
CA PRO A 133 5.07 10.73 -17.51
C PRO A 133 6.56 10.76 -17.88
N SER A 134 7.32 9.78 -17.38
CA SER A 134 8.73 9.62 -17.73
C SER A 134 8.91 9.14 -19.17
N ALA A 135 10.02 9.55 -19.82
CA ALA A 135 10.28 9.26 -21.24
C ALA A 135 10.75 7.80 -21.52
N GLY A 136 10.85 6.93 -20.50
CA GLY A 136 11.41 5.59 -20.63
C GLY A 136 10.38 4.47 -20.82
N PRO A 137 10.82 3.29 -21.28
CA PRO A 137 9.98 2.08 -21.31
C PRO A 137 9.90 1.50 -19.88
N GLY A 138 9.07 2.06 -19.01
CA GLY A 138 8.86 1.54 -17.64
C GLY A 138 8.14 0.19 -17.62
N LEU A 139 8.02 -0.39 -16.42
CA LEU A 139 7.40 -1.68 -16.15
C LEU A 139 6.07 -1.87 -16.89
N ALA A 140 5.16 -0.88 -16.84
CA ALA A 140 3.86 -0.97 -17.50
C ALA A 140 3.96 -1.15 -19.03
N SER A 141 5.01 -0.58 -19.67
CA SER A 141 5.25 -0.79 -21.11
C SER A 141 5.70 -2.22 -21.42
N PHE A 142 6.55 -2.79 -20.57
CA PHE A 142 6.95 -4.19 -20.65
C PHE A 142 5.74 -5.11 -20.45
N MET A 143 4.92 -4.85 -19.45
CA MET A 143 3.69 -5.61 -19.17
C MET A 143 2.73 -5.62 -20.36
N ALA A 144 2.59 -4.48 -21.05
CA ALA A 144 1.73 -4.38 -22.23
C ALA A 144 2.21 -5.26 -23.40
N LYS A 145 3.52 -5.35 -23.62
CA LYS A 145 4.10 -5.87 -24.87
C LYS A 145 4.70 -7.25 -24.75
N ASP A 146 5.48 -7.48 -23.69
CA ASP A 146 6.43 -8.58 -23.61
C ASP A 146 6.20 -9.53 -22.44
N ALA A 147 5.53 -9.09 -21.36
CA ALA A 147 5.34 -9.87 -20.15
C ALA A 147 4.57 -11.18 -20.42
N THR A 148 5.00 -12.24 -19.72
CA THR A 148 4.31 -13.53 -19.65
C THR A 148 3.17 -13.49 -18.64
N ILE A 149 2.33 -14.52 -18.61
CA ILE A 149 1.27 -14.63 -17.61
C ILE A 149 1.85 -14.82 -16.21
N ASP A 150 2.96 -15.52 -16.07
CA ASP A 150 3.61 -15.73 -14.76
C ASP A 150 4.13 -14.40 -14.20
N GLN A 151 4.71 -13.53 -15.04
CA GLN A 151 5.11 -12.18 -14.64
C GLN A 151 3.92 -11.29 -14.28
N PHE A 152 2.79 -11.44 -14.97
CA PHE A 152 1.54 -10.78 -14.55
C PHE A 152 1.06 -11.29 -13.19
N ALA A 153 1.11 -12.60 -12.96
CA ALA A 153 0.75 -13.18 -11.68
C ALA A 153 1.63 -12.62 -10.55
N GLU A 154 2.94 -12.50 -10.75
CA GLU A 154 3.84 -11.89 -9.76
C GLU A 154 3.45 -10.43 -9.45
N VAL A 155 3.20 -9.59 -10.47
CA VAL A 155 2.74 -8.21 -10.24
C VAL A 155 1.45 -8.16 -9.43
N LEU A 156 0.46 -8.99 -9.76
CA LEU A 156 -0.80 -9.05 -9.02
C LEU A 156 -0.59 -9.51 -7.57
N ILE A 157 0.30 -10.47 -7.34
CA ILE A 157 0.67 -10.92 -5.99
C ILE A 157 1.30 -9.77 -5.19
N HIS A 158 2.26 -9.04 -5.74
CA HIS A 158 2.86 -7.88 -5.08
C HIS A 158 1.83 -6.80 -4.73
N ARG A 159 0.88 -6.54 -5.62
CA ARG A 159 -0.15 -5.52 -5.42
C ARG A 159 -1.30 -5.99 -4.51
N SER A 160 -1.47 -7.30 -4.29
CA SER A 160 -2.65 -7.87 -3.62
C SER A 160 -2.88 -7.36 -2.20
N LEU A 161 -1.80 -7.08 -1.44
CA LEU A 161 -1.93 -6.56 -0.07
C LEU A 161 -2.47 -5.13 0.02
N ASN A 162 -2.35 -4.35 -1.07
CA ASN A 162 -2.94 -3.02 -1.16
C ASN A 162 -4.29 -3.08 -1.86
N GLN A 163 -4.36 -3.59 -3.08
CA GLN A 163 -5.57 -3.50 -3.90
C GLN A 163 -6.76 -4.32 -3.38
N LEU A 164 -6.54 -5.42 -2.65
CA LEU A 164 -7.65 -6.14 -2.00
C LEU A 164 -8.28 -5.40 -0.81
N ARG A 165 -7.69 -4.27 -0.39
CA ARG A 165 -8.22 -3.31 0.57
C ARG A 165 -7.98 -1.86 0.11
N GLU A 166 -8.07 -1.63 -1.17
CA GLU A 166 -7.83 -0.33 -1.79
C GLU A 166 -8.65 0.77 -1.11
N ALA A 167 -8.05 1.95 -0.99
CA ALA A 167 -8.61 3.12 -0.33
C ALA A 167 -8.66 3.13 1.21
N ASP A 168 -8.60 1.98 1.90
CA ASP A 168 -8.82 1.91 3.35
C ASP A 168 -7.88 2.83 4.15
N VAL A 169 -6.59 2.87 3.82
CA VAL A 169 -5.63 3.68 4.56
C VAL A 169 -5.80 5.18 4.27
N HIS A 170 -6.10 5.56 3.03
CA HIS A 170 -6.38 6.97 2.68
C HIS A 170 -7.66 7.48 3.38
N THR A 171 -8.66 6.62 3.58
CA THR A 171 -9.90 6.92 4.31
C THR A 171 -9.65 7.44 5.73
N LEU A 172 -8.55 7.03 6.39
CA LEU A 172 -8.17 7.55 7.71
C LEU A 172 -7.95 9.09 7.72
N GLY A 173 -7.66 9.67 6.57
CA GLY A 173 -7.54 11.12 6.39
C GLY A 173 -8.86 11.87 6.54
N ILE A 174 -10.00 11.26 6.24
CA ILE A 174 -11.33 11.92 6.25
C ILE A 174 -11.64 12.56 7.61
N SER A 175 -11.38 11.84 8.70
CA SER A 175 -11.64 12.35 10.05
C SER A 175 -10.75 13.53 10.46
N ARG A 176 -9.63 13.74 9.76
CA ARG A 176 -8.59 14.73 10.07
C ARG A 176 -8.67 15.99 9.21
N LEU A 177 -9.48 15.97 8.17
CA LEU A 177 -9.75 17.08 7.27
C LEU A 177 -11.07 17.78 7.59
N SER A 178 -11.29 18.95 6.99
CA SER A 178 -12.52 19.73 7.15
C SER A 178 -12.87 20.51 5.87
N GLY A 179 -14.12 20.98 5.77
CA GLY A 179 -14.59 21.82 4.69
C GLY A 179 -14.44 21.18 3.29
N ALA A 180 -14.09 21.99 2.29
CA ALA A 180 -13.95 21.57 0.91
C ALA A 180 -12.87 20.49 0.71
N VAL A 181 -11.75 20.60 1.45
CA VAL A 181 -10.65 19.61 1.39
C VAL A 181 -11.13 18.21 1.82
N LYS A 182 -11.97 18.14 2.88
CA LYS A 182 -12.61 16.87 3.27
C LYS A 182 -13.56 16.36 2.19
N ALA A 183 -14.36 17.26 1.59
CA ALA A 183 -15.32 16.87 0.56
C ALA A 183 -14.60 16.28 -0.67
N ALA A 184 -13.49 16.88 -1.09
CA ALA A 184 -12.66 16.36 -2.18
C ALA A 184 -12.13 14.93 -1.89
N LEU A 185 -11.62 14.69 -0.66
CA LEU A 185 -11.19 13.33 -0.31
C LEU A 185 -12.37 12.34 -0.30
N VAL A 186 -13.52 12.74 0.23
CA VAL A 186 -14.72 11.88 0.27
C VAL A 186 -15.23 11.57 -1.13
N GLU A 187 -15.13 12.50 -2.07
CA GLU A 187 -15.52 12.28 -3.47
C GLU A 187 -14.68 11.18 -4.11
N VAL A 188 -13.34 11.28 -4.05
CA VAL A 188 -12.43 10.22 -4.53
C VAL A 188 -12.73 8.89 -3.83
N GLN A 189 -12.79 8.89 -2.49
CA GLN A 189 -13.05 7.67 -1.72
C GLN A 189 -14.43 7.05 -2.02
N SER A 190 -15.43 7.86 -2.34
CA SER A 190 -16.75 7.33 -2.73
C SER A 190 -16.67 6.45 -3.97
N ASP A 191 -15.91 6.86 -4.97
CA ASP A 191 -15.74 6.09 -6.20
C ASP A 191 -14.90 4.83 -5.95
N GLU A 192 -13.83 4.93 -5.13
CA GLU A 192 -13.04 3.76 -4.69
C GLU A 192 -13.91 2.68 -4.03
N TYR A 193 -14.89 3.10 -3.26
CA TYR A 193 -15.88 2.19 -2.64
C TYR A 193 -17.13 1.96 -3.53
N GLY A 194 -16.99 2.14 -4.85
CA GLY A 194 -18.00 1.81 -5.86
C GLY A 194 -19.29 2.63 -5.77
N GLY A 195 -19.23 3.86 -5.22
CA GLY A 195 -20.43 4.68 -4.99
C GLY A 195 -21.44 4.01 -4.06
N GLY A 196 -20.98 3.15 -3.15
CA GLY A 196 -21.82 2.35 -2.24
C GLY A 196 -22.30 1.00 -2.83
N SER A 197 -21.83 0.62 -4.02
CA SER A 197 -22.08 -0.72 -4.61
C SER A 197 -20.89 -1.63 -4.36
N ALA A 198 -21.07 -2.70 -3.59
CA ALA A 198 -20.00 -3.68 -3.29
C ALA A 198 -19.43 -4.34 -4.54
N GLU A 199 -20.21 -4.46 -5.60
CA GLU A 199 -19.79 -5.07 -6.87
C GLU A 199 -18.88 -4.15 -7.68
N ARG A 200 -18.91 -2.85 -7.40
CA ARG A 200 -18.12 -1.80 -8.08
C ARG A 200 -16.94 -1.31 -7.26
N MET A 201 -16.76 -1.79 -6.02
CA MET A 201 -15.57 -1.47 -5.24
C MET A 201 -14.31 -1.87 -6.00
N HIS A 202 -13.30 -1.01 -6.05
CA HIS A 202 -12.04 -1.31 -6.74
C HIS A 202 -11.37 -2.56 -6.18
N SER A 203 -11.38 -2.76 -4.87
CA SER A 203 -10.91 -3.99 -4.23
C SER A 203 -11.63 -5.26 -4.72
N ARG A 204 -12.93 -5.17 -5.04
CA ARG A 204 -13.70 -6.26 -5.62
C ARG A 204 -13.33 -6.51 -7.08
N LEU A 205 -13.17 -5.47 -7.87
CA LEU A 205 -12.74 -5.58 -9.27
C LEU A 205 -11.33 -6.17 -9.37
N PHE A 206 -10.42 -5.80 -8.46
CA PHE A 206 -9.10 -6.41 -8.38
C PHE A 206 -9.16 -7.90 -7.99
N ALA A 207 -10.04 -8.26 -7.04
CA ALA A 207 -10.28 -9.66 -6.67
C ALA A 207 -10.78 -10.48 -7.88
N ASP A 208 -11.65 -9.91 -8.71
CA ASP A 208 -12.13 -10.53 -9.94
C ASP A 208 -11.00 -10.73 -10.96
N THR A 209 -10.10 -9.74 -11.11
CA THR A 209 -8.88 -9.85 -11.93
C THR A 209 -7.99 -10.99 -11.44
N MET A 210 -7.72 -11.08 -10.13
CA MET A 210 -6.90 -12.16 -9.56
C MET A 210 -7.49 -13.54 -9.86
N ARG A 211 -8.79 -13.71 -9.64
CA ARG A 211 -9.49 -14.99 -9.96
C ARG A 211 -9.40 -15.33 -11.44
N ALA A 212 -9.59 -14.36 -12.32
CA ALA A 212 -9.56 -14.58 -13.77
C ALA A 212 -8.19 -15.10 -14.25
N VAL A 213 -7.09 -14.71 -13.59
CA VAL A 213 -5.74 -15.21 -13.88
C VAL A 213 -5.36 -16.45 -13.06
N GLY A 214 -6.29 -17.01 -12.26
CA GLY A 214 -6.06 -18.24 -11.49
C GLY A 214 -5.39 -18.04 -10.14
N LEU A 215 -5.38 -16.82 -9.60
CA LEU A 215 -4.85 -16.48 -8.29
C LEU A 215 -5.95 -16.49 -7.21
N SER A 216 -5.53 -16.66 -5.95
CA SER A 216 -6.42 -16.47 -4.80
C SER A 216 -6.75 -14.99 -4.62
N ASP A 217 -8.01 -14.68 -4.43
CA ASP A 217 -8.54 -13.35 -4.12
C ASP A 217 -8.68 -13.09 -2.61
N ARG A 218 -8.21 -14.02 -1.77
CA ARG A 218 -8.26 -13.88 -0.32
C ARG A 218 -7.23 -12.86 0.15
N TYR A 219 -7.66 -11.86 0.90
CA TYR A 219 -6.77 -10.86 1.47
C TYR A 219 -5.64 -11.51 2.29
N GLY A 220 -4.42 -11.03 2.11
CA GLY A 220 -3.23 -11.52 2.80
C GLY A 220 -2.75 -12.93 2.41
N HIS A 221 -3.42 -13.63 1.46
CA HIS A 221 -3.04 -14.97 1.05
C HIS A 221 -1.55 -15.08 0.65
N TYR A 222 -1.04 -14.05 0.03
CA TYR A 222 0.34 -14.03 -0.49
C TYR A 222 1.33 -13.30 0.41
N ILE A 223 0.98 -13.05 1.68
CA ILE A 223 1.86 -12.32 2.61
C ILE A 223 3.25 -12.97 2.73
N ASP A 224 3.33 -14.30 2.73
CA ASP A 224 4.60 -15.02 2.84
C ASP A 224 5.43 -15.00 1.55
N ALA A 225 4.80 -14.73 0.41
CA ALA A 225 5.46 -14.70 -0.89
C ALA A 225 6.06 -13.32 -1.25
N VAL A 226 5.58 -12.24 -0.66
CA VAL A 226 6.06 -10.89 -1.02
C VAL A 226 7.30 -10.50 -0.21
N PRO A 227 8.33 -9.87 -0.85
CA PRO A 227 9.55 -9.43 -0.18
C PRO A 227 9.36 -8.13 0.61
N ALA A 228 10.39 -7.76 1.37
CA ALA A 228 10.44 -6.53 2.17
C ALA A 228 10.09 -5.28 1.37
N VAL A 229 10.57 -5.12 0.14
CA VAL A 229 10.32 -3.93 -0.68
C VAL A 229 8.83 -3.70 -0.94
N THR A 230 8.06 -4.76 -1.11
CA THR A 230 6.60 -4.69 -1.24
C THR A 230 5.94 -4.25 0.06
N LEU A 231 6.36 -4.86 1.18
CA LEU A 231 5.84 -4.50 2.49
C LEU A 231 6.21 -3.08 2.90
N ALA A 232 7.41 -2.61 2.53
CA ALA A 232 7.87 -1.26 2.83
C ALA A 232 6.99 -0.18 2.17
N SER A 233 6.57 -0.37 0.92
CA SER A 233 5.60 0.52 0.25
C SER A 233 4.27 0.59 1.02
N LEU A 234 3.72 -0.57 1.39
CA LEU A 234 2.49 -0.67 2.16
C LEU A 234 2.62 -0.03 3.56
N ASN A 235 3.76 -0.27 4.22
CA ASN A 235 4.05 0.28 5.54
C ASN A 235 4.25 1.79 5.51
N ALA A 236 4.80 2.36 4.43
CA ALA A 236 4.93 3.81 4.27
C ALA A 236 3.54 4.48 4.18
N LEU A 237 2.63 3.92 3.39
CA LEU A 237 1.26 4.39 3.35
C LEU A 237 0.58 4.26 4.71
N SER A 238 0.76 3.13 5.41
CA SER A 238 0.22 2.91 6.76
C SER A 238 0.78 3.92 7.77
N LEU A 239 2.09 4.18 7.76
CA LEU A 239 2.72 5.23 8.58
C LEU A 239 2.06 6.58 8.36
N PHE A 240 1.81 6.98 7.12
CA PHE A 240 1.14 8.24 6.80
C PHE A 240 -0.32 8.23 7.26
N GLY A 241 -1.03 7.14 7.05
CA GLY A 241 -2.43 6.98 7.43
C GLY A 241 -2.64 7.01 8.96
N PHE A 242 -1.79 6.35 9.73
CA PHE A 242 -1.98 6.27 11.19
C PHE A 242 -1.50 7.52 11.95
N HIS A 243 -0.58 8.30 11.40
CA HIS A 243 -0.04 9.46 12.09
C HIS A 243 -0.56 10.79 11.55
N ARG A 244 -1.31 11.54 12.39
CA ARG A 244 -1.83 12.87 12.02
C ARG A 244 -0.73 13.85 11.61
N ARG A 245 0.51 13.69 12.10
CA ARG A 245 1.66 14.53 11.69
C ARG A 245 1.97 14.38 10.20
N HIS A 246 1.66 13.24 9.61
CA HIS A 246 1.85 12.92 8.19
C HIS A 246 0.60 13.12 7.32
N LEU A 247 -0.37 13.91 7.78
CA LEU A 247 -1.60 14.12 7.00
C LEU A 247 -1.32 14.71 5.60
N GLY A 248 -0.33 15.60 5.48
CA GLY A 248 0.08 16.11 4.18
C GLY A 248 0.69 15.01 3.32
N ALA A 249 1.56 14.15 3.90
CA ALA A 249 2.16 13.02 3.18
C ALA A 249 1.11 12.01 2.71
N LEU A 250 0.07 11.74 3.53
CA LEU A 250 -1.06 10.89 3.11
C LEU A 250 -1.79 11.47 1.89
N VAL A 251 -2.04 12.79 1.89
CA VAL A 251 -2.66 13.50 0.76
C VAL A 251 -1.76 13.47 -0.47
N GLY A 252 -0.47 13.75 -0.31
CA GLY A 252 0.51 13.72 -1.40
C GLY A 252 0.64 12.33 -2.02
N HIS A 253 0.65 11.28 -1.19
CA HIS A 253 0.66 9.89 -1.65
C HIS A 253 -0.56 9.59 -2.53
N LEU A 254 -1.78 9.97 -2.10
CA LEU A 254 -2.99 9.81 -2.91
C LEU A 254 -2.88 10.58 -4.23
N CYS A 255 -2.40 11.84 -4.20
CA CYS A 255 -2.20 12.60 -5.44
C CYS A 255 -1.28 11.89 -6.44
N ALA A 256 -0.18 11.27 -5.96
CA ALA A 256 0.72 10.51 -6.82
C ALA A 256 0.01 9.29 -7.41
N VAL A 257 -0.77 8.56 -6.63
CA VAL A 257 -1.57 7.41 -7.11
C VAL A 257 -2.52 7.87 -8.22
N GLU A 258 -3.37 8.86 -7.95
CA GLU A 258 -4.41 9.33 -8.88
C GLU A 258 -3.83 9.90 -10.19
N THR A 259 -2.66 10.54 -10.13
CA THR A 259 -2.04 11.15 -11.32
C THR A 259 -1.17 10.20 -12.14
N THR A 260 -0.78 9.05 -11.58
CA THR A 260 0.12 8.11 -12.27
C THR A 260 -0.52 6.76 -12.63
N SER A 261 -1.76 6.48 -12.23
CA SER A 261 -2.43 5.17 -12.41
C SER A 261 -3.05 4.97 -13.79
N ALA A 262 -3.65 5.98 -14.42
CA ALA A 262 -4.40 5.85 -15.68
C ALA A 262 -3.59 5.24 -16.83
N LEU A 263 -2.38 5.75 -17.08
CA LEU A 263 -1.54 5.26 -18.18
C LEU A 263 -1.01 3.84 -17.94
N PRO A 264 -0.47 3.48 -16.77
CA PRO A 264 -0.16 2.10 -16.43
C PRO A 264 -1.37 1.17 -16.52
N SER A 265 -2.53 1.55 -16.01
CA SER A 265 -3.77 0.75 -16.06
C SER A 265 -4.15 0.42 -17.50
N LYS A 266 -4.13 1.40 -18.41
CA LYS A 266 -4.33 1.16 -19.84
C LYS A 266 -3.36 0.14 -20.42
N ARG A 267 -2.10 0.16 -19.98
CA ARG A 267 -1.06 -0.76 -20.44
C ARG A 267 -1.23 -2.16 -19.87
N TYR A 268 -1.57 -2.29 -18.58
CA TYR A 268 -1.87 -3.57 -17.95
C TYR A 268 -3.10 -4.24 -18.59
N SER A 269 -4.18 -3.48 -18.80
CA SER A 269 -5.36 -3.97 -19.52
C SER A 269 -5.02 -4.47 -20.93
N ALA A 270 -4.21 -3.72 -21.68
CA ALA A 270 -3.76 -4.14 -23.02
C ALA A 270 -2.91 -5.43 -22.96
N GLY A 271 -2.04 -5.57 -21.96
CA GLY A 271 -1.22 -6.76 -21.77
C GLY A 271 -2.05 -8.00 -21.45
N LEU A 272 -3.04 -7.90 -20.55
CA LEU A 272 -3.95 -9.00 -20.24
C LEU A 272 -4.77 -9.42 -21.46
N ARG A 273 -5.26 -8.46 -22.25
CA ARG A 273 -5.95 -8.76 -23.52
C ARG A 273 -5.03 -9.44 -24.54
N ARG A 274 -3.77 -9.02 -24.64
CA ARG A 274 -2.76 -9.69 -25.47
C ARG A 274 -2.55 -11.16 -25.08
N LEU A 275 -2.63 -11.45 -23.78
CA LEU A 275 -2.52 -12.81 -23.24
C LEU A 275 -3.82 -13.61 -23.34
N GLY A 276 -4.89 -13.05 -23.90
CA GLY A 276 -6.15 -13.75 -24.16
C GLY A 276 -7.22 -13.65 -23.06
N PHE A 277 -7.00 -12.78 -22.07
CA PHE A 277 -7.98 -12.55 -20.98
C PHE A 277 -9.11 -11.60 -21.42
N GLY A 278 -10.30 -11.82 -20.87
CA GLY A 278 -11.50 -11.03 -21.12
C GLY A 278 -11.70 -9.89 -20.12
N SER A 279 -12.90 -9.31 -20.13
CA SER A 279 -13.30 -8.18 -19.29
C SER A 279 -13.23 -8.47 -17.78
N ASP A 280 -13.44 -9.71 -17.37
CA ASP A 280 -13.33 -10.17 -15.99
C ASP A 280 -11.92 -9.96 -15.40
N ALA A 281 -10.89 -10.01 -16.24
CA ALA A 281 -9.51 -9.72 -15.85
C ALA A 281 -9.11 -8.26 -16.07
N THR A 282 -9.81 -7.50 -16.91
CA THR A 282 -9.36 -6.16 -17.28
C THR A 282 -10.20 -5.02 -16.71
N LEU A 283 -11.38 -5.32 -16.17
CA LEU A 283 -12.32 -4.28 -15.70
C LEU A 283 -11.72 -3.38 -14.63
N PHE A 284 -10.97 -3.94 -13.67
CA PHE A 284 -10.26 -3.16 -12.65
C PHE A 284 -9.39 -2.05 -13.28
N TYR A 285 -8.61 -2.41 -14.29
CA TYR A 285 -7.75 -1.46 -14.98
C TYR A 285 -8.52 -0.50 -15.89
N ASP A 286 -9.60 -0.97 -16.51
CA ASP A 286 -10.42 -0.16 -17.40
C ASP A 286 -11.16 0.93 -16.63
N GLU A 287 -11.69 0.63 -15.41
CA GLU A 287 -12.30 1.63 -14.52
C GLU A 287 -11.29 2.72 -14.12
N HIS A 288 -10.05 2.37 -13.76
CA HIS A 288 -9.01 3.35 -13.44
C HIS A 288 -8.67 4.29 -14.62
N VAL A 289 -8.77 3.80 -15.86
CA VAL A 289 -8.56 4.68 -17.04
C VAL A 289 -9.68 5.72 -17.16
N GLU A 290 -10.90 5.37 -16.77
CA GLU A 290 -12.07 6.24 -16.90
C GLU A 290 -12.18 7.21 -15.71
N ALA A 291 -12.00 6.73 -14.48
CA ALA A 291 -12.12 7.51 -13.25
C ALA A 291 -10.97 8.52 -13.06
N ASP A 292 -9.74 8.14 -13.31
CA ASP A 292 -8.55 8.93 -12.96
C ASP A 292 -8.45 10.26 -13.70
N SER A 293 -9.05 10.38 -14.87
CA SER A 293 -9.08 11.68 -15.59
C SER A 293 -9.82 12.80 -14.83
N VAL A 294 -10.69 12.44 -13.90
CA VAL A 294 -11.41 13.36 -12.99
C VAL A 294 -10.73 13.42 -11.64
N HIS A 295 -10.36 12.25 -11.08
CA HIS A 295 -9.75 12.14 -9.76
C HIS A 295 -8.40 12.86 -9.67
N GLU A 296 -7.55 12.83 -10.71
CA GLU A 296 -6.30 13.57 -10.71
C GLU A 296 -6.49 15.08 -10.49
N GLN A 297 -7.54 15.68 -11.07
CA GLN A 297 -7.83 17.11 -10.89
C GLN A 297 -8.34 17.38 -9.47
N ILE A 298 -9.23 16.53 -8.94
CA ILE A 298 -9.75 16.65 -7.58
C ILE A 298 -8.62 16.49 -6.57
N ALA A 299 -7.80 15.44 -6.70
CA ALA A 299 -6.71 15.15 -5.77
C ALA A 299 -5.66 16.27 -5.76
N VAL A 300 -5.20 16.74 -6.92
CA VAL A 300 -4.13 17.73 -7.00
C VAL A 300 -4.64 19.12 -6.66
N ARG A 301 -5.78 19.58 -7.22
CA ARG A 301 -6.24 20.96 -7.08
C ARG A 301 -7.07 21.20 -5.83
N GLU A 302 -8.05 20.32 -5.58
CA GLU A 302 -9.03 20.55 -4.53
C GLU A 302 -8.55 19.98 -3.21
N LEU A 303 -7.98 18.77 -3.21
CA LEU A 303 -7.47 18.14 -1.99
C LEU A 303 -6.10 18.70 -1.61
N ALA A 304 -5.04 18.51 -2.40
CA ALA A 304 -3.69 18.96 -2.06
C ALA A 304 -3.57 20.49 -2.10
N GLY A 305 -4.02 21.15 -3.18
CA GLY A 305 -4.03 22.61 -3.30
C GLY A 305 -4.87 23.29 -2.22
N GLY A 306 -6.05 22.72 -1.92
CA GLY A 306 -6.91 23.20 -0.83
C GLY A 306 -6.27 23.02 0.55
N LEU A 307 -5.61 21.89 0.80
CA LEU A 307 -4.89 21.64 2.05
C LEU A 307 -3.70 22.61 2.21
N ALA A 308 -2.88 22.78 1.19
CA ALA A 308 -1.74 23.70 1.22
C ALA A 308 -2.20 25.16 1.41
N SER A 309 -3.30 25.58 0.79
CA SER A 309 -3.87 26.92 0.95
C SER A 309 -4.39 27.16 2.38
N SER A 310 -5.05 26.17 2.97
CA SER A 310 -5.60 26.28 4.34
C SER A 310 -4.57 26.02 5.44
N GLN A 311 -3.55 25.21 5.16
CA GLN A 311 -2.47 24.81 6.07
C GLN A 311 -1.12 24.86 5.36
N PRO A 312 -0.53 26.05 5.08
CA PRO A 312 0.69 26.20 4.27
C PRO A 312 1.91 25.44 4.83
N HIS A 313 1.95 25.20 6.13
CA HIS A 313 3.02 24.42 6.78
C HIS A 313 3.04 22.93 6.39
N ARG A 314 2.04 22.45 5.66
CA ARG A 314 1.94 21.07 5.15
C ARG A 314 2.39 20.91 3.71
N THR A 315 2.77 21.99 3.03
CA THR A 315 3.18 21.93 1.61
C THR A 315 4.32 20.96 1.39
N ASP A 316 5.39 21.05 2.19
CA ASP A 316 6.55 20.16 2.07
C ASP A 316 6.19 18.71 2.41
N ASP A 317 5.29 18.49 3.38
CA ASP A 317 4.78 17.18 3.75
C ASP A 317 3.95 16.54 2.61
N ILE A 318 3.13 17.33 1.88
CA ILE A 318 2.40 16.87 0.69
C ILE A 318 3.39 16.41 -0.40
N LEU A 319 4.37 17.23 -0.74
CA LEU A 319 5.36 16.90 -1.76
C LEU A 319 6.20 15.68 -1.36
N PHE A 320 6.57 15.57 -0.08
CA PHE A 320 7.27 14.41 0.46
C PHE A 320 6.46 13.12 0.30
N GLY A 321 5.15 13.15 0.58
CA GLY A 321 4.28 11.99 0.43
C GLY A 321 4.16 11.52 -1.02
N ALA A 322 4.02 12.46 -1.97
CA ALA A 322 4.01 12.14 -3.39
C ALA A 322 5.34 11.54 -3.85
N ALA A 323 6.46 12.15 -3.47
CA ALA A 323 7.80 11.64 -3.78
C ALA A 323 8.05 10.25 -3.17
N THR A 324 7.52 9.98 -1.97
CA THR A 324 7.59 8.66 -1.32
C THR A 324 6.85 7.60 -2.13
N CYS A 325 5.63 7.89 -2.56
CA CYS A 325 4.85 6.98 -3.41
C CYS A 325 5.64 6.59 -4.67
N LEU A 326 6.15 7.58 -5.39
CA LEU A 326 6.92 7.36 -6.63
C LEU A 326 8.21 6.59 -6.37
N ALA A 327 8.95 6.91 -5.31
CA ALA A 327 10.19 6.21 -4.96
C ALA A 327 9.97 4.73 -4.62
N PHE A 328 8.88 4.38 -3.95
CA PHE A 328 8.55 2.99 -3.68
C PHE A 328 8.04 2.24 -4.92
N ASP A 329 7.33 2.91 -5.82
CA ASP A 329 6.94 2.32 -7.11
C ASP A 329 8.18 2.03 -7.98
N ASP A 330 9.17 2.93 -7.99
CA ASP A 330 10.45 2.71 -8.66
C ASP A 330 11.22 1.53 -8.04
N LEU A 331 11.32 1.48 -6.69
CA LEU A 331 11.98 0.37 -5.99
C LEU A 331 11.34 -0.99 -6.30
N LEU A 332 10.02 -1.06 -6.34
CA LEU A 332 9.31 -2.29 -6.71
C LEU A 332 9.52 -2.62 -8.18
N GLY A 333 9.44 -1.64 -9.06
CA GLY A 333 9.67 -1.81 -10.49
C GLY A 333 11.08 -2.34 -10.79
N ASP A 334 12.10 -1.79 -10.13
CA ASP A 334 13.48 -2.23 -10.24
C ASP A 334 13.66 -3.65 -9.69
N HIS A 335 13.02 -3.99 -8.57
CA HIS A 335 13.06 -5.33 -8.00
C HIS A 335 12.48 -6.36 -8.98
N LEU A 336 11.29 -6.12 -9.52
CA LEU A 336 10.63 -6.98 -10.50
C LEU A 336 11.50 -7.19 -11.74
N THR A 337 11.91 -6.10 -12.37
CA THR A 337 12.67 -6.15 -13.63
C THR A 337 14.04 -6.80 -13.45
N SER A 338 14.76 -6.47 -12.37
CA SER A 338 16.07 -7.06 -12.07
C SER A 338 16.00 -8.56 -11.79
N SER A 339 14.92 -9.05 -11.15
CA SER A 339 14.70 -10.47 -10.93
C SER A 339 14.43 -11.19 -12.24
N TRP A 340 13.54 -10.65 -13.06
CA TRP A 340 13.20 -11.27 -14.35
C TRP A 340 14.36 -11.26 -15.37
N GLU A 341 15.19 -10.23 -15.37
CA GLU A 341 16.42 -10.19 -16.20
C GLU A 341 17.41 -11.30 -15.85
N LYS A 342 17.43 -11.75 -14.60
CA LYS A 342 18.22 -12.90 -14.14
C LYS A 342 17.55 -14.24 -14.38
N GLY A 343 16.30 -14.25 -14.83
CA GLY A 343 15.48 -15.46 -14.96
C GLY A 343 14.97 -16.01 -13.63
N GLU A 344 14.91 -15.15 -12.60
CA GLU A 344 14.45 -15.46 -11.25
C GLU A 344 13.04 -14.94 -11.02
N THR A 345 12.31 -15.54 -10.08
CA THR A 345 11.07 -14.95 -9.58
C THR A 345 11.37 -13.71 -8.72
N SER A 346 10.48 -12.72 -8.74
CA SER A 346 10.54 -11.57 -7.85
C SER A 346 9.91 -11.83 -6.47
N LEU A 347 9.28 -12.98 -6.31
CA LEU A 347 8.68 -13.42 -5.07
C LEU A 347 9.71 -14.11 -4.17
N ARG A 348 9.41 -14.17 -2.87
CA ARG A 348 10.20 -14.97 -1.92
C ARG A 348 9.94 -16.46 -2.15
N GLU A 349 10.99 -17.26 -1.94
CA GLU A 349 10.92 -18.72 -1.92
C GLU A 349 10.30 -19.26 -0.62
#